data_dbb89e1059ae61bd7fcd2acb35b52567
#
_entry.id   dbb89e1059ae61bd7fcd2acb35b52567
#
_cell.length_a   1.000
_cell.length_b   1.000
_cell.length_c   1.000
_cell.angle_alpha   90.00
_cell.angle_beta   90.00
_cell.angle_gamma   90.00
#
_symmetry.space_group_name_H-M   'P 1'
#
loop_
_entity.id
_entity.type
_entity.pdbx_description
1 polymer ?
#
loop_
_entity_poly.entity_id
_entity_poly.type
_entity_poly.pdbx_seq_one_letter_code
_entity_poly.pdbx_strand_id
1 'polypeptide(L)'
;MAVVRYCSWRITMINDTQAAISLSESALHTPTDVTEPLPYVAKQIQATERPIIPYEHPTPAMYLTLFKQRLVRLKMKAATYSDNDVAVAACFTNDALSIKNKCEYLVRYVAQAFDHYAVWDYSHAYYPGRPSQQSARTDAMEGTSRVLPTIAAWVSQHGSQPLEGLNGHPLDFVAMLRNAFLAGTDPQHAGYWGELHDYDQRICESADLALALWLSRDHVWQPMNTAEQTQIITWFKQVNHCQTVDNNWHLFPLTVQFVIKALTGEDTIAQDKYQRIKAFHVGDGWFRDGAKGNYDYYNAWGFHYSLYWLDQIDSSFDSGFIHQTLADFVSQYRYLFTAEGLPFFGRSACYRLAAAAPLIMALDQHSEAITAGEAQRAFATSLEYFIGHGAMQHGAPTQGLFDDDTRLVDNYSGPASSFWSLRALNIALFCGDRSGLWQADPQPLPIEQSNFNVEFKAINAQVIGVFETKEVVVIFKNDYITEQNPLSRRLETQSARSYWLETILGRAERPKNNLLRKGITCYSSKMSHFF
;
A
#
# COMPACT_ATOMS: atom_id res chain seq x y z
N MET A 1 -24.65 5.10 -7.70
CA MET A 1 -25.84 5.91 -7.32
C MET A 1 -25.99 6.05 -5.80
N ALA A 2 -25.84 5.01 -5.02
CA ALA A 2 -25.92 5.07 -3.55
C ALA A 2 -24.85 6.00 -2.92
N VAL A 3 -23.59 5.86 -3.27
CA VAL A 3 -22.47 6.65 -2.74
C VAL A 3 -22.65 8.16 -2.97
N VAL A 4 -22.98 8.55 -4.20
CA VAL A 4 -23.17 9.99 -4.53
C VAL A 4 -24.41 10.56 -3.84
N ARG A 5 -25.49 9.76 -3.72
CA ARG A 5 -26.68 10.21 -2.98
C ARG A 5 -26.42 10.31 -1.48
N TYR A 6 -25.65 9.38 -0.92
CA TYR A 6 -25.30 9.43 0.49
C TYR A 6 -24.51 10.69 0.83
N CYS A 7 -23.42 10.96 0.09
CA CYS A 7 -22.64 12.17 0.29
C CYS A 7 -23.48 13.45 0.12
N SER A 8 -24.34 13.53 -0.91
CA SER A 8 -25.18 14.70 -1.10
C SER A 8 -26.21 14.90 0.03
N TRP A 9 -26.80 13.82 0.54
CA TRP A 9 -27.71 13.87 1.67
C TRP A 9 -27.00 14.29 2.96
N ARG A 10 -25.81 13.75 3.21
CA ARG A 10 -25.01 14.13 4.40
C ARG A 10 -24.50 15.56 4.32
N ILE A 11 -24.09 16.03 3.15
CA ILE A 11 -23.69 17.44 2.97
C ILE A 11 -24.87 18.35 3.29
N THR A 12 -26.07 18.03 2.81
CA THR A 12 -27.28 18.78 3.16
C THR A 12 -27.56 18.72 4.66
N MET A 13 -27.44 17.54 5.29
CA MET A 13 -27.65 17.40 6.73
C MET A 13 -26.58 18.13 7.56
N ILE A 14 -25.30 18.11 7.13
CA ILE A 14 -24.24 18.89 7.78
C ILE A 14 -24.55 20.39 7.69
N ASN A 15 -25.00 20.87 6.54
CA ASN A 15 -25.39 22.27 6.38
C ASN A 15 -26.59 22.62 7.23
N ASP A 16 -27.59 21.75 7.30
CA ASP A 16 -28.78 21.96 8.13
C ASP A 16 -28.45 21.89 9.63
N THR A 17 -27.53 21.01 10.05
CA THR A 17 -27.09 20.91 11.44
C THR A 17 -26.22 22.10 11.85
N GLN A 18 -25.40 22.64 10.94
CA GLN A 18 -24.70 23.90 11.18
C GLN A 18 -25.65 25.10 11.28
N ALA A 19 -26.75 25.09 10.53
CA ALA A 19 -27.82 26.10 10.67
C ALA A 19 -28.58 25.96 11.99
N ALA A 20 -28.68 24.76 12.56
CA ALA A 20 -29.30 24.50 13.85
C ALA A 20 -28.40 24.83 15.06
N ILE A 21 -27.09 24.88 14.89
CA ILE A 21 -26.18 25.44 15.89
C ILE A 21 -26.23 26.96 15.72
N SER A 22 -27.13 27.61 16.46
CA SER A 22 -27.24 29.06 16.50
C SER A 22 -25.91 29.67 16.94
N LEU A 23 -25.05 29.96 15.97
CA LEU A 23 -24.05 30.99 16.15
C LEU A 23 -24.83 32.29 16.34
N SER A 24 -24.71 32.91 17.53
CA SER A 24 -25.32 34.20 17.81
C SER A 24 -25.05 35.16 16.65
N GLU A 25 -26.08 35.80 16.13
CA GLU A 25 -26.04 36.75 15.00
C GLU A 25 -25.05 37.93 15.18
N SER A 26 -24.35 38.01 16.31
CA SER A 26 -23.40 39.09 16.63
C SER A 26 -21.97 38.92 16.03
N ALA A 27 -21.69 37.88 15.25
CA ALA A 27 -20.38 37.66 14.67
C ALA A 27 -20.33 37.73 13.12
N LEU A 28 -21.43 38.08 12.46
CA LEU A 28 -21.45 38.35 11.03
C LEU A 28 -21.08 39.81 10.74
N HIS A 29 -19.83 40.18 11.05
CA HIS A 29 -19.20 41.25 10.31
C HIS A 29 -18.90 40.71 8.91
N THR A 30 -19.71 41.08 7.93
CA THR A 30 -19.38 40.93 6.50
C THR A 30 -18.11 41.74 6.23
N PRO A 31 -16.99 41.08 5.89
CA PRO A 31 -15.85 41.80 5.33
C PRO A 31 -16.27 42.27 3.95
N THR A 32 -16.27 43.56 3.73
CA THR A 32 -16.58 44.22 2.44
C THR A 32 -15.41 44.11 1.44
N ASP A 33 -14.57 43.10 1.56
CA ASP A 33 -13.50 42.78 0.59
C ASP A 33 -13.40 41.27 0.44
N VAL A 34 -14.44 40.66 -0.15
CA VAL A 34 -14.32 39.32 -0.71
C VAL A 34 -13.61 39.47 -2.06
N THR A 35 -12.28 39.54 -2.02
CA THR A 35 -11.53 39.15 -3.20
C THR A 35 -11.92 37.71 -3.52
N GLU A 36 -12.59 37.47 -4.65
CA GLU A 36 -12.89 36.12 -5.11
C GLU A 36 -11.61 35.28 -4.98
N PRO A 37 -11.66 34.12 -4.32
CA PRO A 37 -10.47 33.28 -4.20
C PRO A 37 -9.96 33.01 -5.60
N LEU A 38 -8.69 33.28 -5.85
CA LEU A 38 -8.04 32.99 -7.14
C LEU A 38 -8.36 31.54 -7.51
N PRO A 39 -8.76 31.29 -8.77
CA PRO A 39 -9.09 29.94 -9.19
C PRO A 39 -7.90 29.02 -8.94
N TYR A 40 -8.17 27.83 -8.35
CA TYR A 40 -7.14 26.83 -8.13
C TYR A 40 -6.49 26.44 -9.45
N VAL A 41 -5.19 26.67 -9.54
CA VAL A 41 -4.39 26.20 -10.68
C VAL A 41 -3.55 25.03 -10.21
N ALA A 42 -3.92 23.83 -10.65
CA ALA A 42 -3.12 22.64 -10.39
C ALA A 42 -1.69 22.84 -10.91
N LYS A 43 -0.68 22.48 -10.13
CA LYS A 43 0.71 22.49 -10.59
C LYS A 43 0.83 21.70 -11.87
N GLN A 44 1.24 22.33 -12.96
CA GLN A 44 1.46 21.67 -14.23
C GLN A 44 2.73 20.81 -14.13
N ILE A 45 2.59 19.52 -14.33
CA ILE A 45 3.70 18.58 -14.43
C ILE A 45 3.88 18.26 -15.90
N GLN A 46 5.06 18.56 -16.44
CA GLN A 46 5.35 18.27 -17.84
C GLN A 46 5.23 16.77 -18.09
N ALA A 47 4.34 16.37 -18.99
CA ALA A 47 4.26 14.99 -19.45
C ALA A 47 5.52 14.67 -20.27
N THR A 48 6.18 13.57 -19.98
CA THR A 48 7.17 12.98 -20.86
C THR A 48 6.45 12.35 -22.06
N GLU A 49 7.08 12.32 -23.23
CA GLU A 49 6.63 11.46 -24.30
C GLU A 49 6.71 10.02 -23.76
N ARG A 50 5.55 9.47 -23.42
CA ARG A 50 5.50 8.07 -22.99
C ARG A 50 5.83 7.20 -24.18
N PRO A 51 6.81 6.30 -24.10
CA PRO A 51 6.81 5.17 -25.00
C PRO A 51 5.44 4.52 -24.83
N ILE A 52 4.73 4.34 -25.94
CA ILE A 52 3.48 3.58 -25.94
C ILE A 52 3.86 2.22 -25.38
N ILE A 53 3.40 1.93 -24.16
CA ILE A 53 3.51 0.57 -23.64
C ILE A 53 2.76 -0.25 -24.69
N PRO A 54 3.45 -1.11 -25.45
CA PRO A 54 2.75 -1.90 -26.45
C PRO A 54 1.70 -2.70 -25.67
N TYR A 55 0.43 -2.42 -25.95
CA TYR A 55 -0.63 -3.25 -25.43
C TYR A 55 -0.47 -4.59 -26.15
N GLU A 56 0.23 -5.50 -25.49
CA GLU A 56 0.42 -6.84 -26.01
C GLU A 56 -0.94 -7.51 -26.07
N HIS A 57 -1.48 -7.61 -27.27
CA HIS A 57 -2.59 -8.50 -27.52
C HIS A 57 -2.10 -9.92 -27.23
N PRO A 58 -2.67 -10.64 -26.25
CA PRO A 58 -2.19 -11.97 -25.91
C PRO A 58 -2.22 -12.87 -27.15
N THR A 59 -1.07 -13.39 -27.52
CA THR A 59 -0.98 -14.36 -28.60
C THR A 59 -1.53 -15.71 -28.16
N PRO A 60 -1.92 -16.61 -29.09
CA PRO A 60 -2.34 -17.97 -28.74
C PRO A 60 -1.29 -18.73 -27.90
N ALA A 61 0.00 -18.51 -28.15
CA ALA A 61 1.09 -19.10 -27.37
C ALA A 61 1.12 -18.57 -25.93
N MET A 62 0.85 -17.29 -25.74
CA MET A 62 0.74 -16.67 -24.42
C MET A 62 -0.46 -17.25 -23.64
N TYR A 63 -1.62 -17.39 -24.27
CA TYR A 63 -2.77 -18.05 -23.65
C TYR A 63 -2.49 -19.49 -23.25
N LEU A 64 -1.74 -20.24 -24.07
CA LEU A 64 -1.35 -21.60 -23.74
C LEU A 64 -0.41 -21.62 -22.52
N THR A 65 0.52 -20.67 -22.43
CA THR A 65 1.44 -20.53 -21.29
C THR A 65 0.66 -20.18 -20.01
N LEU A 66 -0.26 -19.21 -20.08
CA LEU A 66 -1.13 -18.84 -18.95
C LEU A 66 -1.95 -20.04 -18.48
N PHE A 67 -2.52 -20.79 -19.42
CA PHE A 67 -3.30 -22.00 -19.10
C PHE A 67 -2.44 -23.08 -18.42
N LYS A 68 -1.24 -23.35 -18.92
CA LYS A 68 -0.29 -24.30 -18.28
C LYS A 68 0.06 -23.88 -16.86
N GLN A 69 0.37 -22.61 -16.64
CA GLN A 69 0.71 -22.10 -15.31
C GLN A 69 -0.49 -22.16 -14.36
N ARG A 70 -1.73 -21.94 -14.88
CA ARG A 70 -2.93 -22.16 -14.12
C ARG A 70 -3.11 -23.62 -13.70
N LEU A 71 -2.81 -24.58 -14.57
CA LEU A 71 -2.87 -26.01 -14.21
C LEU A 71 -1.91 -26.35 -13.07
N VAL A 72 -0.74 -25.69 -13.02
CA VAL A 72 0.19 -25.81 -11.87
C VAL A 72 -0.50 -25.31 -10.60
N ARG A 73 -1.11 -24.11 -10.64
CA ARG A 73 -1.83 -23.53 -9.50
C ARG A 73 -2.97 -24.44 -9.00
N LEU A 74 -3.74 -25.06 -9.90
CA LEU A 74 -4.84 -25.96 -9.52
C LEU A 74 -4.38 -27.24 -8.78
N LYS A 75 -3.10 -27.59 -8.90
CA LYS A 75 -2.49 -28.71 -8.16
C LYS A 75 -2.05 -28.31 -6.75
N MET A 76 -1.96 -27.01 -6.45
CA MET A 76 -1.58 -26.54 -5.13
C MET A 76 -2.74 -26.75 -4.18
N LYS A 77 -2.46 -27.30 -2.99
CA LYS A 77 -3.49 -27.57 -1.98
C LYS A 77 -4.04 -26.25 -1.48
N ALA A 78 -5.36 -26.06 -1.57
CA ALA A 78 -6.03 -25.04 -0.81
C ALA A 78 -5.94 -25.43 0.68
N ALA A 79 -5.36 -24.57 1.51
CA ALA A 79 -5.43 -24.74 2.94
C ALA A 79 -6.77 -24.24 3.44
N THR A 80 -7.29 -24.89 4.46
CA THR A 80 -8.43 -24.39 5.21
C THR A 80 -7.87 -23.54 6.35
N TYR A 81 -7.88 -22.22 6.18
CA TYR A 81 -7.41 -21.26 7.18
C TYR A 81 -8.55 -20.67 8.03
N SER A 82 -9.78 -21.15 7.89
CA SER A 82 -10.98 -20.59 8.53
C SER A 82 -10.82 -20.36 10.04
N ASP A 83 -10.19 -21.30 10.75
CA ASP A 83 -10.02 -21.18 12.19
C ASP A 83 -8.97 -20.12 12.55
N ASN A 84 -7.89 -20.03 11.76
CA ASN A 84 -6.86 -19.00 11.93
C ASN A 84 -7.39 -17.62 11.51
N ASP A 85 -8.23 -17.53 10.48
CA ASP A 85 -8.88 -16.30 10.03
C ASP A 85 -9.81 -15.75 11.12
N VAL A 86 -10.62 -16.63 11.76
CA VAL A 86 -11.46 -16.27 12.91
C VAL A 86 -10.60 -15.86 14.10
N ALA A 87 -9.52 -16.58 14.38
CA ALA A 87 -8.65 -16.29 15.51
C ALA A 87 -7.91 -14.95 15.36
N VAL A 88 -7.43 -14.59 14.15
CA VAL A 88 -6.78 -13.29 13.94
C VAL A 88 -7.79 -12.14 14.07
N ALA A 89 -9.01 -12.27 13.58
CA ALA A 89 -10.06 -11.30 13.78
C ALA A 89 -10.39 -11.11 15.27
N ALA A 90 -10.54 -12.23 16.01
CA ALA A 90 -10.77 -12.19 17.45
C ALA A 90 -9.60 -11.57 18.23
N CYS A 91 -8.35 -11.79 17.79
CA CYS A 91 -7.17 -11.17 18.39
C CYS A 91 -7.25 -9.64 18.27
N PHE A 92 -7.64 -9.11 17.10
CA PHE A 92 -7.71 -7.66 16.86
C PHE A 92 -8.92 -6.98 17.50
N THR A 93 -9.96 -7.72 17.87
CA THR A 93 -11.11 -7.22 18.66
C THR A 93 -10.93 -7.39 20.17
N ASN A 94 -9.83 -7.96 20.63
CA ASN A 94 -9.55 -8.14 22.06
C ASN A 94 -8.86 -6.90 22.65
N ASP A 95 -9.59 -6.10 23.41
CA ASP A 95 -9.08 -4.88 24.06
C ASP A 95 -8.04 -5.14 25.16
N ALA A 96 -7.92 -6.38 25.66
CA ALA A 96 -6.92 -6.73 26.67
C ALA A 96 -5.50 -6.90 26.08
N LEU A 97 -5.36 -6.99 24.75
CA LEU A 97 -4.09 -7.14 24.07
C LEU A 97 -3.55 -5.79 23.60
N SER A 98 -2.26 -5.54 23.87
CA SER A 98 -1.57 -4.37 23.29
C SER A 98 -1.49 -4.49 21.77
N ILE A 99 -1.42 -3.36 21.08
CA ILE A 99 -1.26 -3.36 19.62
C ILE A 99 0.05 -4.07 19.20
N LYS A 100 1.11 -4.01 19.99
CA LYS A 100 2.35 -4.78 19.77
C LYS A 100 2.07 -6.28 19.74
N ASN A 101 1.35 -6.82 20.74
CA ASN A 101 1.02 -8.25 20.80
C ASN A 101 0.10 -8.67 19.63
N LYS A 102 -0.85 -7.83 19.24
CA LYS A 102 -1.69 -8.06 18.06
C LYS A 102 -0.86 -8.12 16.77
N CYS A 103 0.13 -7.23 16.63
CA CYS A 103 1.06 -7.23 15.49
C CYS A 103 1.96 -8.48 15.48
N GLU A 104 2.47 -8.92 16.62
CA GLU A 104 3.24 -10.17 16.74
C GLU A 104 2.40 -11.39 16.32
N TYR A 105 1.12 -11.42 16.73
CA TYR A 105 0.19 -12.46 16.29
C TYR A 105 -0.01 -12.42 14.78
N LEU A 106 -0.15 -11.22 14.19
CA LEU A 106 -0.31 -11.04 12.75
C LEU A 106 0.94 -11.52 11.97
N VAL A 107 2.15 -11.29 12.48
CA VAL A 107 3.39 -11.82 11.89
C VAL A 107 3.36 -13.35 11.86
N ARG A 108 2.98 -14.00 12.98
CA ARG A 108 2.87 -15.48 13.05
C ARG A 108 1.83 -16.02 12.06
N TYR A 109 0.68 -15.35 11.97
CA TYR A 109 -0.40 -15.72 11.05
C TYR A 109 0.06 -15.65 9.58
N VAL A 110 0.68 -14.54 9.18
CA VAL A 110 1.17 -14.33 7.82
C VAL A 110 2.33 -15.26 7.48
N ALA A 111 3.30 -15.43 8.38
CA ALA A 111 4.47 -16.24 8.13
C ALA A 111 4.13 -17.75 8.06
N GLN A 112 3.21 -18.23 8.88
CA GLN A 112 2.74 -19.60 8.78
C GLN A 112 2.00 -19.88 7.47
N ALA A 113 1.20 -18.91 7.00
CA ALA A 113 0.55 -19.02 5.70
C ALA A 113 1.57 -19.00 4.56
N PHE A 114 2.59 -18.15 4.65
CA PHE A 114 3.67 -18.11 3.68
C PHE A 114 4.40 -19.45 3.60
N ASP A 115 4.79 -20.04 4.73
CA ASP A 115 5.41 -21.37 4.80
C ASP A 115 4.54 -22.45 4.13
N HIS A 116 3.22 -22.37 4.33
CA HIS A 116 2.27 -23.32 3.73
C HIS A 116 2.13 -23.16 2.21
N TYR A 117 2.06 -21.93 1.68
CA TYR A 117 1.83 -21.67 0.26
C TYR A 117 3.11 -21.60 -0.56
N ALA A 118 4.26 -21.50 0.09
CA ALA A 118 5.56 -21.41 -0.58
C ALA A 118 5.92 -22.69 -1.31
N VAL A 119 6.58 -22.51 -2.46
CA VAL A 119 7.12 -23.57 -3.28
C VAL A 119 8.51 -23.17 -3.78
N TRP A 120 9.27 -24.16 -4.28
CA TRP A 120 10.58 -23.92 -4.88
C TRP A 120 11.49 -23.11 -3.95
N ASP A 121 11.68 -23.64 -2.75
CA ASP A 121 12.52 -23.03 -1.71
C ASP A 121 12.14 -21.59 -1.37
N TYR A 122 10.84 -21.36 -1.18
CA TYR A 122 10.25 -20.06 -0.82
C TYR A 122 10.34 -18.96 -1.88
N SER A 123 10.79 -19.25 -3.10
CA SER A 123 10.89 -18.24 -4.16
C SER A 123 9.54 -17.81 -4.72
N HIS A 124 8.50 -18.63 -4.58
CA HIS A 124 7.13 -18.35 -4.99
C HIS A 124 6.14 -18.84 -3.94
N ALA A 125 5.02 -18.14 -3.76
CA ALA A 125 3.93 -18.59 -2.88
C ALA A 125 2.57 -18.42 -3.56
N TYR A 126 1.84 -19.53 -3.72
CA TYR A 126 0.56 -19.58 -4.46
C TYR A 126 -0.62 -19.40 -3.52
N TYR A 127 -0.94 -18.17 -3.16
CA TYR A 127 -2.13 -17.86 -2.36
C TYR A 127 -3.42 -18.10 -3.12
N PRO A 128 -4.51 -18.53 -2.45
CA PRO A 128 -5.85 -18.51 -3.04
C PRO A 128 -6.33 -17.08 -3.26
N GLY A 129 -7.27 -16.90 -4.17
CA GLY A 129 -7.82 -15.58 -4.49
C GLY A 129 -7.96 -15.35 -6.00
N ARG A 130 -8.35 -14.14 -6.38
CA ARG A 130 -8.57 -13.78 -7.78
C ARG A 130 -7.27 -13.45 -8.49
N PRO A 131 -7.10 -13.92 -9.74
CA PRO A 131 -5.87 -13.69 -10.50
C PRO A 131 -5.70 -12.21 -10.85
N SER A 132 -4.45 -11.79 -11.12
CA SER A 132 -4.16 -10.52 -11.78
C SER A 132 -4.29 -10.64 -13.31
N GLN A 133 -4.00 -9.54 -14.02
CA GLN A 133 -3.82 -9.56 -15.46
C GLN A 133 -2.50 -10.22 -15.90
N GLN A 134 -1.61 -10.49 -14.95
CA GLN A 134 -0.33 -11.15 -15.15
C GLN A 134 -0.50 -12.67 -15.20
N SER A 135 0.59 -13.41 -15.10
CA SER A 135 0.54 -14.87 -15.01
C SER A 135 0.38 -15.34 -13.57
N ALA A 136 -0.15 -16.55 -13.38
CA ALA A 136 -0.22 -17.18 -12.06
C ALA A 136 1.15 -17.34 -11.40
N ARG A 137 2.24 -17.43 -12.20
CA ARG A 137 3.61 -17.47 -11.70
C ARG A 137 4.05 -16.10 -11.19
N THR A 138 3.71 -15.01 -11.89
CA THR A 138 3.97 -13.66 -11.42
C THR A 138 3.17 -13.36 -10.16
N ASP A 139 1.89 -13.76 -10.09
CA ASP A 139 1.07 -13.65 -8.88
C ASP A 139 1.71 -14.42 -7.69
N ALA A 140 2.33 -15.57 -7.95
CA ALA A 140 3.02 -16.34 -6.91
C ALA A 140 4.36 -15.72 -6.49
N MET A 141 5.07 -15.04 -7.41
CA MET A 141 6.23 -14.22 -7.05
C MET A 141 5.83 -13.04 -6.16
N GLU A 142 4.70 -12.36 -6.44
CA GLU A 142 4.14 -11.35 -5.53
C GLU A 142 3.87 -11.93 -4.14
N GLY A 143 3.43 -13.21 -4.06
CA GLY A 143 3.19 -13.92 -2.81
C GLY A 143 4.44 -14.05 -1.94
N THR A 144 5.61 -14.11 -2.55
CA THR A 144 6.89 -14.10 -1.84
C THR A 144 7.40 -12.68 -1.63
N SER A 145 7.56 -11.90 -2.69
CA SER A 145 8.20 -10.59 -2.65
C SER A 145 7.55 -9.63 -1.65
N ARG A 146 6.23 -9.68 -1.51
CA ARG A 146 5.46 -8.76 -0.65
C ARG A 146 5.31 -9.23 0.80
N VAL A 147 5.59 -10.50 1.08
CA VAL A 147 5.64 -11.05 2.44
C VAL A 147 7.03 -10.89 3.04
N LEU A 148 8.09 -11.09 2.24
CA LEU A 148 9.47 -11.08 2.74
C LEU A 148 9.86 -9.79 3.48
N PRO A 149 9.41 -8.57 3.14
CA PRO A 149 9.69 -7.38 3.93
C PRO A 149 9.16 -7.45 5.37
N THR A 150 8.01 -8.08 5.61
CA THR A 150 7.47 -8.29 6.97
C THR A 150 8.35 -9.25 7.76
N ILE A 151 8.73 -10.38 7.16
CA ILE A 151 9.64 -11.37 7.75
C ILE A 151 11.01 -10.73 8.04
N ALA A 152 11.56 -9.97 7.08
CA ALA A 152 12.85 -9.32 7.20
C ALA A 152 12.85 -8.20 8.25
N ALA A 153 11.76 -7.41 8.36
CA ALA A 153 11.59 -6.43 9.42
C ALA A 153 11.57 -7.09 10.81
N TRP A 154 10.93 -8.26 10.93
CA TRP A 154 11.00 -9.05 12.17
C TRP A 154 12.44 -9.47 12.48
N VAL A 155 13.15 -10.06 11.51
CA VAL A 155 14.54 -10.52 11.67
C VAL A 155 15.46 -9.36 12.05
N SER A 156 15.27 -8.17 11.51
CA SER A 156 16.09 -6.98 11.81
C SER A 156 16.06 -6.59 13.30
N GLN A 157 14.98 -6.92 14.01
CA GLN A 157 14.79 -6.57 15.42
C GLN A 157 15.03 -7.76 16.38
N HIS A 158 14.72 -8.99 15.93
CA HIS A 158 14.74 -10.18 16.80
C HIS A 158 15.88 -11.14 16.47
N GLY A 159 16.62 -10.88 15.38
CA GLY A 159 17.75 -11.71 14.97
C GLY A 159 17.31 -13.05 14.34
N SER A 160 18.18 -14.05 14.48
CA SER A 160 18.00 -15.34 13.83
C SER A 160 17.19 -16.38 14.62
N GLN A 161 16.58 -15.99 15.72
CA GLN A 161 15.78 -16.93 16.52
C GLN A 161 14.50 -17.31 15.76
N PRO A 162 14.20 -18.62 15.59
CA PRO A 162 12.96 -19.06 14.99
C PRO A 162 11.75 -18.55 15.78
N LEU A 163 10.72 -18.11 15.06
CA LEU A 163 9.45 -17.72 15.65
C LEU A 163 8.53 -18.94 15.73
N GLU A 164 7.92 -19.17 16.89
CA GLU A 164 6.90 -20.21 17.01
C GLU A 164 5.64 -19.82 16.23
N GLY A 165 5.27 -20.64 15.24
CA GLY A 165 4.04 -20.48 14.48
C GLY A 165 2.78 -20.73 15.32
N LEU A 166 1.60 -20.38 14.79
CA LEU A 166 0.31 -20.62 15.48
C LEU A 166 -0.01 -22.10 15.68
N ASN A 167 0.63 -22.98 14.91
CA ASN A 167 0.53 -24.45 15.01
C ASN A 167 1.58 -25.07 15.95
N GLY A 168 2.39 -24.27 16.64
CA GLY A 168 3.45 -24.71 17.54
C GLY A 168 4.74 -25.18 16.86
N HIS A 169 4.83 -25.11 15.52
CA HIS A 169 6.06 -25.42 14.81
C HIS A 169 6.94 -24.18 14.64
N PRO A 170 8.28 -24.34 14.74
CA PRO A 170 9.20 -23.22 14.55
C PRO A 170 9.25 -22.80 13.09
N LEU A 171 9.23 -21.48 12.86
CA LEU A 171 9.40 -20.83 11.57
C LEU A 171 10.80 -20.20 11.52
N ASP A 172 11.68 -20.77 10.70
CA ASP A 172 13.04 -20.24 10.51
C ASP A 172 13.05 -19.16 9.43
N PHE A 173 12.88 -17.91 9.85
CA PHE A 173 12.80 -16.75 8.96
C PHE A 173 14.10 -16.51 8.18
N VAL A 174 15.24 -16.79 8.77
CA VAL A 174 16.55 -16.63 8.11
C VAL A 174 16.68 -17.65 6.98
N ALA A 175 16.30 -18.90 7.25
CA ALA A 175 16.30 -19.93 6.21
C ALA A 175 15.30 -19.63 5.09
N MET A 176 14.07 -19.17 5.42
CA MET A 176 13.07 -18.78 4.42
C MET A 176 13.60 -17.68 3.49
N LEU A 177 14.14 -16.58 4.06
CA LEU A 177 14.72 -15.48 3.30
C LEU A 177 15.89 -15.94 2.42
N ARG A 178 16.88 -16.63 3.02
CA ARG A 178 18.06 -17.10 2.30
C ARG A 178 17.70 -18.01 1.13
N ASN A 179 16.85 -18.98 1.36
CA ASN A 179 16.43 -19.94 0.34
C ASN A 179 15.65 -19.25 -0.78
N ALA A 180 14.75 -18.33 -0.45
CA ALA A 180 13.99 -17.55 -1.45
C ALA A 180 14.93 -16.77 -2.39
N PHE A 181 15.94 -16.08 -1.85
CA PHE A 181 16.89 -15.32 -2.66
C PHE A 181 17.75 -16.25 -3.55
N LEU A 182 18.27 -17.33 -3.01
CA LEU A 182 19.10 -18.25 -3.79
C LEU A 182 18.30 -18.93 -4.90
N ALA A 183 17.12 -19.45 -4.58
CA ALA A 183 16.26 -20.10 -5.57
C ALA A 183 15.70 -19.12 -6.61
N GLY A 184 15.33 -17.91 -6.18
CA GLY A 184 14.74 -16.90 -7.06
C GLY A 184 15.71 -16.28 -8.05
N THR A 185 16.98 -16.23 -7.72
CA THR A 185 18.03 -15.61 -8.56
C THR A 185 18.88 -16.60 -9.34
N ASP A 186 18.71 -17.91 -9.14
CA ASP A 186 19.41 -18.96 -9.89
C ASP A 186 18.66 -19.33 -11.19
N PRO A 187 19.19 -19.02 -12.39
CA PRO A 187 18.55 -19.37 -13.66
C PRO A 187 18.33 -20.87 -13.87
N GLN A 188 19.05 -21.73 -13.16
CA GLN A 188 18.91 -23.18 -13.25
C GLN A 188 17.87 -23.75 -12.28
N HIS A 189 17.43 -22.96 -11.30
CA HIS A 189 16.47 -23.39 -10.31
C HIS A 189 15.03 -23.29 -10.81
N ALA A 190 14.16 -24.23 -10.45
CA ALA A 190 12.74 -24.22 -10.82
C ALA A 190 12.01 -22.95 -10.32
N GLY A 191 12.50 -22.37 -9.25
CA GLY A 191 12.00 -21.14 -8.64
C GLY A 191 12.58 -19.85 -9.19
N TYR A 192 13.32 -19.87 -10.29
CA TYR A 192 13.89 -18.65 -10.87
C TYR A 192 12.83 -17.60 -11.15
N TRP A 193 13.04 -16.35 -10.69
CA TRP A 193 12.09 -15.25 -10.89
C TRP A 193 12.00 -14.77 -12.34
N GLY A 194 12.99 -15.13 -13.17
CA GLY A 194 13.06 -14.75 -14.58
C GLY A 194 13.80 -13.42 -14.80
N GLU A 195 14.04 -13.12 -16.06
CA GLU A 195 14.67 -11.87 -16.48
C GLU A 195 13.70 -10.69 -16.33
N LEU A 196 14.23 -9.50 -16.00
CA LEU A 196 13.46 -8.27 -15.94
C LEU A 196 13.41 -7.61 -17.32
N HIS A 197 12.24 -7.10 -17.70
CA HIS A 197 12.03 -6.41 -18.97
C HIS A 197 11.39 -5.03 -18.73
N ASP A 198 11.34 -4.20 -19.76
CA ASP A 198 10.69 -2.90 -19.71
C ASP A 198 9.22 -3.04 -19.27
N TYR A 199 8.81 -2.19 -18.33
CA TYR A 199 7.44 -2.14 -17.78
C TYR A 199 6.95 -3.44 -17.13
N ASP A 200 7.85 -4.34 -16.78
CA ASP A 200 7.55 -5.62 -16.17
C ASP A 200 7.10 -5.45 -14.70
N GLN A 201 6.05 -6.18 -14.30
CA GLN A 201 5.58 -6.23 -12.91
C GLN A 201 6.70 -6.64 -11.95
N ARG A 202 7.63 -7.51 -12.39
CA ARG A 202 8.76 -7.97 -11.58
C ARG A 202 9.72 -6.85 -11.17
N ILE A 203 9.71 -5.69 -11.87
CA ILE A 203 10.45 -4.50 -11.41
C ILE A 203 9.86 -4.00 -10.08
N CYS A 204 8.54 -4.01 -9.93
CA CYS A 204 7.90 -3.64 -8.66
C CYS A 204 8.30 -4.62 -7.56
N GLU A 205 8.26 -5.91 -7.87
CA GLU A 205 8.56 -6.98 -6.91
C GLU A 205 10.03 -6.98 -6.50
N SER A 206 10.94 -6.60 -7.41
CA SER A 206 12.38 -6.49 -7.10
C SER A 206 12.67 -5.46 -6.01
N ALA A 207 11.87 -4.41 -5.89
CA ALA A 207 12.05 -3.40 -4.85
C ALA A 207 11.75 -3.95 -3.44
N ASP A 208 10.66 -4.68 -3.27
CA ASP A 208 10.32 -5.31 -2.00
C ASP A 208 11.31 -6.43 -1.64
N LEU A 209 11.79 -7.20 -2.63
CA LEU A 209 12.86 -8.19 -2.44
C LEU A 209 14.17 -7.52 -2.00
N ALA A 210 14.59 -6.44 -2.67
CA ALA A 210 15.82 -5.73 -2.30
C ALA A 210 15.71 -5.14 -0.89
N LEU A 211 14.56 -4.55 -0.54
CA LEU A 211 14.30 -4.06 0.80
C LEU A 211 14.38 -5.18 1.85
N ALA A 212 13.79 -6.35 1.57
CA ALA A 212 13.87 -7.49 2.47
C ALA A 212 15.31 -7.98 2.67
N LEU A 213 16.12 -7.99 1.61
CA LEU A 213 17.54 -8.34 1.69
C LEU A 213 18.31 -7.34 2.57
N TRP A 214 18.07 -6.04 2.40
CA TRP A 214 18.71 -5.00 3.19
C TRP A 214 18.29 -5.05 4.68
N LEU A 215 17.00 -5.25 4.96
CA LEU A 215 16.49 -5.39 6.33
C LEU A 215 17.11 -6.59 7.05
N SER A 216 17.30 -7.69 6.36
CA SER A 216 17.86 -8.93 6.92
C SER A 216 19.37 -9.09 6.71
N ARG A 217 20.08 -8.05 6.25
CA ARG A 217 21.48 -8.12 5.80
C ARG A 217 22.44 -8.78 6.78
N ASP A 218 22.30 -8.48 8.06
CA ASP A 218 23.22 -8.98 9.09
C ASP A 218 23.08 -10.49 9.33
N HIS A 219 21.90 -11.06 9.07
CA HIS A 219 21.59 -12.46 9.29
C HIS A 219 21.47 -13.29 8.01
N VAL A 220 21.26 -12.66 6.86
CA VAL A 220 21.06 -13.33 5.57
C VAL A 220 22.20 -13.00 4.60
N TRP A 221 22.42 -11.71 4.30
CA TRP A 221 23.40 -11.29 3.30
C TRP A 221 24.86 -11.50 3.74
N GLN A 222 25.24 -11.03 4.94
CA GLN A 222 26.62 -11.12 5.41
C GLN A 222 27.14 -12.57 5.56
N PRO A 223 26.32 -13.55 5.99
CA PRO A 223 26.74 -14.94 6.05
C PRO A 223 26.87 -15.66 4.69
N MET A 224 26.37 -15.07 3.61
CA MET A 224 26.48 -15.64 2.28
C MET A 224 27.91 -15.57 1.74
N ASN A 225 28.32 -16.59 1.00
CA ASN A 225 29.60 -16.57 0.30
C ASN A 225 29.56 -15.63 -0.93
N THR A 226 30.73 -15.29 -1.47
CA THR A 226 30.86 -14.34 -2.59
C THR A 226 30.10 -14.80 -3.85
N ALA A 227 30.00 -16.09 -4.13
CA ALA A 227 29.28 -16.60 -5.30
C ALA A 227 27.76 -16.38 -5.14
N GLU A 228 27.21 -16.67 -3.97
CA GLU A 228 25.81 -16.42 -3.63
C GLU A 228 25.48 -14.94 -3.70
N GLN A 229 26.32 -14.09 -3.12
CA GLN A 229 26.16 -12.63 -3.18
C GLN A 229 26.20 -12.11 -4.63
N THR A 230 27.15 -12.59 -5.42
CA THR A 230 27.29 -12.20 -6.84
C THR A 230 26.06 -12.61 -7.64
N GLN A 231 25.53 -13.82 -7.43
CA GLN A 231 24.31 -14.31 -8.09
C GLN A 231 23.14 -13.38 -7.83
N ILE A 232 22.87 -13.04 -6.55
CA ILE A 232 21.76 -12.19 -6.14
C ILE A 232 21.91 -10.78 -6.73
N ILE A 233 23.08 -10.15 -6.59
CA ILE A 233 23.32 -8.80 -7.12
C ILE A 233 23.22 -8.76 -8.65
N THR A 234 23.65 -9.81 -9.34
CA THR A 234 23.54 -9.89 -10.80
C THR A 234 22.08 -9.85 -11.23
N TRP A 235 21.20 -10.55 -10.53
CA TRP A 235 19.76 -10.50 -10.82
C TRP A 235 19.18 -9.10 -10.55
N PHE A 236 19.50 -8.47 -9.42
CA PHE A 236 19.00 -7.14 -9.08
C PHE A 236 19.49 -6.05 -10.05
N LYS A 237 20.71 -6.13 -10.56
CA LYS A 237 21.26 -5.15 -11.51
C LYS A 237 20.48 -5.03 -12.83
N GLN A 238 19.64 -6.01 -13.17
CA GLN A 238 18.83 -5.95 -14.38
C GLN A 238 17.90 -4.71 -14.39
N VAL A 239 17.48 -4.18 -13.23
CA VAL A 239 16.63 -2.97 -13.15
C VAL A 239 17.29 -1.74 -13.78
N ASN A 240 18.64 -1.71 -13.85
CA ASN A 240 19.39 -0.58 -14.41
C ASN A 240 19.13 -0.38 -15.91
N HIS A 241 18.65 -1.41 -16.59
CA HIS A 241 18.38 -1.42 -18.03
C HIS A 241 16.89 -1.36 -18.35
N CYS A 242 16.01 -1.35 -17.32
CA CYS A 242 14.58 -1.40 -17.52
C CYS A 242 13.95 -0.01 -17.53
N GLN A 243 13.01 0.18 -18.46
CA GLN A 243 12.13 1.34 -18.47
C GLN A 243 10.97 1.12 -17.50
N THR A 244 10.53 2.22 -16.89
CA THR A 244 9.40 2.23 -15.95
C THR A 244 8.30 3.17 -16.41
N VAL A 245 7.07 2.92 -15.98
CA VAL A 245 5.96 3.84 -16.18
C VAL A 245 6.30 5.17 -15.51
N ASP A 246 5.97 6.30 -16.16
CA ASP A 246 6.26 7.65 -15.66
C ASP A 246 5.32 8.07 -14.51
N ASN A 247 5.51 7.43 -13.38
CA ASN A 247 4.78 7.65 -12.13
C ASN A 247 5.59 7.12 -10.92
N ASN A 248 4.92 6.68 -9.85
CA ASN A 248 5.59 6.07 -8.68
C ASN A 248 6.52 4.90 -9.02
N TRP A 249 6.41 4.28 -10.20
CA TRP A 249 7.27 3.16 -10.60
C TRP A 249 8.75 3.51 -10.65
N HIS A 250 9.11 4.77 -10.81
CA HIS A 250 10.52 5.19 -10.72
C HIS A 250 11.16 4.88 -9.36
N LEU A 251 10.36 4.75 -8.30
CA LEU A 251 10.85 4.42 -6.97
C LEU A 251 11.30 2.96 -6.83
N PHE A 252 10.81 2.04 -7.66
CA PHE A 252 11.18 0.64 -7.56
C PHE A 252 12.64 0.40 -7.94
N PRO A 253 13.12 0.76 -9.14
CA PRO A 253 14.54 0.62 -9.45
C PRO A 253 15.43 1.46 -8.52
N LEU A 254 14.98 2.64 -8.07
CA LEU A 254 15.73 3.42 -7.08
C LEU A 254 15.94 2.65 -5.78
N THR A 255 14.88 2.01 -5.23
CA THR A 255 15.03 1.18 -4.02
C THR A 255 16.06 0.08 -4.21
N VAL A 256 16.04 -0.63 -5.35
CA VAL A 256 17.04 -1.67 -5.67
C VAL A 256 18.44 -1.08 -5.74
N GLN A 257 18.62 0.04 -6.43
CA GLN A 257 19.93 0.69 -6.61
C GLN A 257 20.52 1.18 -5.28
N PHE A 258 19.70 1.74 -4.39
CA PHE A 258 20.13 2.13 -3.04
C PHE A 258 20.60 0.90 -2.24
N VAL A 259 19.86 -0.20 -2.32
CA VAL A 259 20.25 -1.45 -1.64
C VAL A 259 21.55 -2.00 -2.22
N ILE A 260 21.73 -2.04 -3.54
CA ILE A 260 22.99 -2.47 -4.17
C ILE A 260 24.15 -1.61 -3.65
N LYS A 261 24.01 -0.28 -3.67
CA LYS A 261 25.02 0.64 -3.14
C LYS A 261 25.35 0.35 -1.68
N ALA A 262 24.34 0.16 -0.83
CA ALA A 262 24.54 -0.11 0.58
C ALA A 262 25.23 -1.45 0.87
N LEU A 263 24.95 -2.48 0.05
CA LEU A 263 25.51 -3.83 0.26
C LEU A 263 26.87 -4.06 -0.42
N THR A 264 27.15 -3.34 -1.52
CA THR A 264 28.34 -3.60 -2.35
C THR A 264 29.27 -2.39 -2.53
N GLY A 265 28.80 -1.19 -2.22
CA GLY A 265 29.49 0.06 -2.54
C GLY A 265 29.35 0.54 -4.00
N GLU A 266 28.68 -0.23 -4.86
CA GLU A 266 28.50 0.12 -6.28
C GLU A 266 27.32 1.09 -6.44
N ASP A 267 27.60 2.34 -6.85
CA ASP A 267 26.58 3.38 -7.04
C ASP A 267 26.10 3.41 -8.48
N THR A 268 24.86 3.00 -8.68
CA THR A 268 24.16 3.04 -9.98
C THR A 268 22.83 3.81 -9.88
N ILE A 269 22.70 4.70 -8.88
CA ILE A 269 21.46 5.42 -8.61
C ILE A 269 21.10 6.32 -9.80
N ALA A 270 19.93 6.08 -10.39
CA ALA A 270 19.39 6.82 -11.51
C ALA A 270 18.85 8.20 -11.04
N GLN A 271 19.72 9.23 -11.08
CA GLN A 271 19.40 10.58 -10.62
C GLN A 271 18.22 11.18 -11.39
N ASP A 272 18.07 10.91 -12.66
CA ASP A 272 16.96 11.36 -13.52
C ASP A 272 15.61 10.82 -13.00
N LYS A 273 15.55 9.55 -12.60
CA LYS A 273 14.34 8.95 -12.00
C LYS A 273 14.01 9.62 -10.65
N TYR A 274 15.01 9.90 -9.82
CA TYR A 274 14.79 10.58 -8.56
C TYR A 274 14.30 12.03 -8.77
N GLN A 275 14.92 12.79 -9.68
CA GLN A 275 14.45 14.13 -10.01
C GLN A 275 13.03 14.10 -10.61
N ARG A 276 12.67 13.03 -11.32
CA ARG A 276 11.31 12.86 -11.83
C ARG A 276 10.31 12.66 -10.70
N ILE A 277 10.64 11.88 -9.67
CA ILE A 277 9.82 11.76 -8.45
C ILE A 277 9.64 13.12 -7.78
N LYS A 278 10.70 13.92 -7.63
CA LYS A 278 10.59 15.28 -7.07
C LYS A 278 9.69 16.18 -7.91
N ALA A 279 9.65 16.01 -9.23
CA ALA A 279 8.77 16.77 -10.12
C ALA A 279 7.28 16.44 -9.91
N PHE A 280 6.93 15.25 -9.38
CA PHE A 280 5.57 14.89 -9.05
C PHE A 280 5.06 15.52 -7.74
N HIS A 281 5.93 16.09 -6.91
CA HIS A 281 5.54 16.81 -5.70
C HIS A 281 4.77 18.09 -6.06
N VAL A 282 3.55 18.25 -5.55
CA VAL A 282 2.64 19.35 -5.88
C VAL A 282 2.48 20.39 -4.76
N GLY A 283 3.07 20.17 -3.61
CA GLY A 283 3.00 20.99 -2.41
C GLY A 283 2.41 20.21 -1.23
N ASP A 284 2.55 20.73 -0.02
CA ASP A 284 2.02 20.18 1.23
C ASP A 284 2.32 18.67 1.41
N GLY A 285 3.47 18.21 0.89
CA GLY A 285 3.88 16.80 0.92
C GLY A 285 3.10 15.86 -0.01
N TRP A 286 2.16 16.36 -0.82
CA TRP A 286 1.42 15.55 -1.77
C TRP A 286 2.16 15.35 -3.09
N PHE A 287 2.09 14.13 -3.61
CA PHE A 287 2.60 13.74 -4.92
C PHE A 287 1.45 13.40 -5.85
N ARG A 288 1.51 13.88 -7.09
CA ARG A 288 0.66 13.41 -8.16
C ARG A 288 1.27 12.16 -8.79
N ASP A 289 0.49 11.10 -8.95
CA ASP A 289 1.00 9.81 -9.45
C ASP A 289 1.18 9.81 -10.98
N GLY A 290 2.21 10.53 -11.43
CA GLY A 290 2.48 10.85 -12.82
C GLY A 290 1.83 12.16 -13.29
N ALA A 291 2.24 12.68 -14.44
CA ALA A 291 1.81 13.99 -14.95
C ALA A 291 0.28 14.12 -15.14
N LYS A 292 -0.41 13.02 -15.37
CA LYS A 292 -1.88 12.91 -15.51
C LYS A 292 -2.51 11.96 -14.48
N GLY A 293 -1.80 11.68 -13.39
CA GLY A 293 -2.24 10.77 -12.34
C GLY A 293 -3.19 11.43 -11.34
N ASN A 294 -3.59 10.65 -10.35
CA ASN A 294 -4.46 11.09 -9.26
C ASN A 294 -3.67 11.40 -7.99
N TYR A 295 -4.36 11.95 -7.01
CA TYR A 295 -3.93 12.09 -5.63
C TYR A 295 -4.70 11.07 -4.79
N ASP A 296 -4.16 9.89 -4.59
CA ASP A 296 -4.77 8.83 -3.80
C ASP A 296 -3.81 8.32 -2.72
N TYR A 297 -4.19 7.26 -2.04
CA TYR A 297 -3.40 6.67 -0.96
C TYR A 297 -2.06 6.09 -1.42
N TYR A 298 -1.74 6.08 -2.73
CA TYR A 298 -0.36 5.82 -3.19
C TYR A 298 0.63 6.86 -2.66
N ASN A 299 0.16 8.02 -2.21
CA ASN A 299 0.99 8.93 -1.42
C ASN A 299 1.51 8.26 -0.15
N ALA A 300 0.64 7.53 0.57
CA ALA A 300 1.00 6.86 1.81
C ALA A 300 1.85 5.61 1.58
N TRP A 301 1.32 4.63 0.85
CA TRP A 301 1.97 3.33 0.69
C TRP A 301 2.88 3.17 -0.53
N GLY A 302 2.97 4.17 -1.40
CA GLY A 302 3.87 4.22 -2.55
C GLY A 302 4.98 5.25 -2.36
N PHE A 303 4.66 6.55 -2.49
CA PHE A 303 5.65 7.61 -2.48
C PHE A 303 6.39 7.73 -1.14
N HIS A 304 5.69 8.08 -0.06
CA HIS A 304 6.34 8.29 1.24
C HIS A 304 6.97 7.02 1.78
N TYR A 305 6.32 5.87 1.61
CA TYR A 305 6.90 4.58 2.01
C TYR A 305 8.25 4.31 1.32
N SER A 306 8.32 4.49 0.00
CA SER A 306 9.57 4.25 -0.70
C SER A 306 10.63 5.30 -0.38
N LEU A 307 10.27 6.60 -0.34
CA LEU A 307 11.19 7.67 0.01
C LEU A 307 11.77 7.50 1.41
N TYR A 308 10.94 7.08 2.38
CA TYR A 308 11.41 6.76 3.72
C TYR A 308 12.51 5.68 3.70
N TRP A 309 12.31 4.60 2.94
CA TRP A 309 13.34 3.55 2.85
C TRP A 309 14.61 4.02 2.15
N LEU A 310 14.52 4.88 1.13
CA LEU A 310 15.72 5.48 0.53
C LEU A 310 16.53 6.25 1.60
N ASP A 311 15.86 7.03 2.44
CA ASP A 311 16.49 7.77 3.54
C ASP A 311 17.09 6.85 4.62
N GLN A 312 16.39 5.77 4.98
CA GLN A 312 16.91 4.78 5.94
C GLN A 312 18.14 4.02 5.41
N ILE A 313 18.21 3.80 4.09
CA ILE A 313 19.35 3.12 3.45
C ILE A 313 20.54 4.06 3.28
N ASP A 314 20.31 5.30 2.86
CA ASP A 314 21.35 6.32 2.68
C ASP A 314 20.84 7.71 3.09
N SER A 315 20.96 8.04 4.38
CA SER A 315 20.51 9.31 4.94
C SER A 315 21.33 10.53 4.45
N SER A 316 22.43 10.30 3.75
CA SER A 316 23.24 11.39 3.18
C SER A 316 22.70 11.87 1.81
N PHE A 317 21.75 11.17 1.22
CA PHE A 317 21.31 11.41 -0.17
C PHE A 317 20.43 12.67 -0.31
N ASP A 318 19.26 12.72 0.30
CA ASP A 318 18.35 13.89 0.25
C ASP A 318 17.35 13.91 1.43
N SER A 319 17.83 13.66 2.66
CA SER A 319 16.99 13.62 3.86
C SER A 319 16.17 14.89 4.07
N GLY A 320 16.72 16.05 3.72
CA GLY A 320 16.01 17.33 3.86
C GLY A 320 14.71 17.37 3.09
N PHE A 321 14.70 16.94 1.83
CA PHE A 321 13.47 16.86 1.02
C PHE A 321 12.53 15.77 1.54
N ILE A 322 13.05 14.60 1.86
CA ILE A 322 12.26 13.45 2.29
C ILE A 322 11.54 13.74 3.60
N HIS A 323 12.27 14.26 4.61
CA HIS A 323 11.70 14.58 5.91
C HIS A 323 10.68 15.73 5.82
N GLN A 324 11.01 16.80 5.08
CA GLN A 324 10.10 17.94 4.95
C GLN A 324 8.79 17.55 4.26
N THR A 325 8.88 16.83 3.16
CA THR A 325 7.65 16.42 2.44
C THR A 325 6.80 15.45 3.25
N LEU A 326 7.41 14.56 4.04
CA LEU A 326 6.67 13.65 4.92
C LEU A 326 6.01 14.42 6.08
N ALA A 327 6.70 15.36 6.69
CA ALA A 327 6.15 16.20 7.77
C ALA A 327 4.96 17.03 7.27
N ASP A 328 5.11 17.69 6.11
CA ASP A 328 4.04 18.47 5.49
C ASP A 328 2.82 17.59 5.17
N PHE A 329 3.05 16.42 4.58
CA PHE A 329 1.99 15.46 4.29
C PHE A 329 1.25 15.02 5.56
N VAL A 330 1.96 14.60 6.59
CA VAL A 330 1.39 14.08 7.84
C VAL A 330 0.60 15.16 8.58
N SER A 331 1.04 16.43 8.54
CA SER A 331 0.32 17.55 9.16
C SER A 331 -1.14 17.66 8.74
N GLN A 332 -1.44 17.26 7.50
CA GLN A 332 -2.79 17.23 6.93
C GLN A 332 -3.39 15.81 6.95
N TYR A 333 -2.63 14.81 6.55
CA TYR A 333 -3.08 13.43 6.36
C TYR A 333 -3.64 12.80 7.65
N ARG A 334 -3.15 13.20 8.83
CA ARG A 334 -3.65 12.76 10.14
C ARG A 334 -5.15 12.97 10.35
N TYR A 335 -5.75 13.94 9.68
CA TYR A 335 -7.19 14.22 9.76
C TYR A 335 -8.08 13.19 9.06
N LEU A 336 -7.51 12.23 8.33
CA LEU A 336 -8.30 11.20 7.63
C LEU A 336 -8.66 10.00 8.51
N PHE A 337 -8.06 9.85 9.70
CA PHE A 337 -8.21 8.66 10.53
C PHE A 337 -9.40 8.74 11.47
N THR A 338 -10.13 7.63 11.58
CA THR A 338 -11.20 7.42 12.56
C THR A 338 -11.08 6.04 13.19
N ALA A 339 -11.77 5.80 14.30
CA ALA A 339 -11.86 4.48 14.92
C ALA A 339 -12.69 3.49 14.07
N GLU A 340 -13.49 3.99 13.12
CA GLU A 340 -14.40 3.20 12.27
C GLU A 340 -14.00 3.27 10.79
N GLY A 341 -12.71 3.26 10.48
CA GLY A 341 -12.19 3.27 9.12
C GLY A 341 -11.64 4.61 8.68
N LEU A 342 -11.56 4.83 7.38
CA LEU A 342 -11.04 6.04 6.75
C LEU A 342 -11.84 6.35 5.47
N PRO A 343 -11.90 7.62 5.02
CA PRO A 343 -12.57 7.98 3.77
C PRO A 343 -11.73 7.47 2.59
N PHE A 344 -12.06 6.27 2.09
CA PHE A 344 -11.29 5.65 1.02
C PHE A 344 -11.61 6.28 -0.34
N PHE A 345 -10.59 6.81 -1.01
CA PHE A 345 -10.66 7.37 -2.36
C PHE A 345 -9.55 6.85 -3.26
N GLY A 346 -9.80 6.83 -4.56
CA GLY A 346 -8.84 6.38 -5.55
C GLY A 346 -8.94 4.89 -5.86
N ARG A 347 -7.83 4.19 -5.80
CA ARG A 347 -7.68 2.79 -6.22
C ARG A 347 -7.00 1.95 -5.13
N SER A 348 -7.00 0.62 -5.34
CA SER A 348 -6.24 -0.33 -4.53
C SER A 348 -6.67 -0.35 -3.06
N ALA A 349 -7.98 -0.44 -2.81
CA ALA A 349 -8.55 -0.58 -1.47
C ALA A 349 -7.95 -1.77 -0.69
N CYS A 350 -7.43 -2.76 -1.40
CA CYS A 350 -6.75 -3.91 -0.81
C CYS A 350 -5.51 -3.53 0.02
N TYR A 351 -4.96 -2.31 -0.11
CA TYR A 351 -3.79 -1.86 0.68
C TYR A 351 -4.16 -1.01 1.91
N ARG A 352 -5.45 -0.95 2.29
CA ARG A 352 -5.99 -0.09 3.37
C ARG A 352 -5.26 -0.16 4.71
N LEU A 353 -4.70 -1.32 5.10
CA LEU A 353 -3.98 -1.45 6.38
C LEU A 353 -2.63 -0.69 6.38
N ALA A 354 -2.13 -0.33 5.20
CA ALA A 354 -0.90 0.46 5.07
C ALA A 354 -1.13 1.98 5.25
N ALA A 355 -2.38 2.42 5.38
CA ALA A 355 -2.70 3.85 5.43
C ALA A 355 -1.95 4.60 6.56
N ALA A 356 -1.74 3.97 7.71
CA ALA A 356 -1.06 4.60 8.84
C ALA A 356 0.48 4.66 8.71
N ALA A 357 1.09 4.07 7.68
CA ALA A 357 2.55 4.04 7.53
C ALA A 357 3.20 5.44 7.60
N PRO A 358 2.69 6.50 6.95
CA PRO A 358 3.29 7.84 7.02
C PRO A 358 3.38 8.39 8.44
N LEU A 359 2.40 8.10 9.29
CA LEU A 359 2.37 8.61 10.66
C LEU A 359 3.50 7.99 11.50
N ILE A 360 3.76 6.69 11.31
CA ILE A 360 4.84 5.98 12.01
C ILE A 360 6.21 6.43 11.46
N MET A 361 6.33 6.61 10.14
CA MET A 361 7.56 7.09 9.51
C MET A 361 7.92 8.50 9.99
N ALA A 362 6.95 9.42 10.08
CA ALA A 362 7.17 10.77 10.58
C ALA A 362 7.57 10.76 12.06
N LEU A 363 6.99 9.88 12.86
CA LEU A 363 7.40 9.68 14.25
C LEU A 363 8.86 9.24 14.35
N ASP A 364 9.30 8.28 13.54
CA ASP A 364 10.68 7.80 13.49
C ASP A 364 11.68 8.88 13.03
N GLN A 365 11.24 9.79 12.16
CA GLN A 365 12.02 10.95 11.72
C GLN A 365 11.95 12.14 12.70
N HIS A 366 11.36 11.96 13.90
CA HIS A 366 11.20 12.98 14.93
C HIS A 366 10.44 14.24 14.46
N SER A 367 9.47 14.07 13.56
CA SER A 367 8.62 15.15 13.07
C SER A 367 7.68 15.66 14.18
N GLU A 368 7.56 16.96 14.31
CA GLU A 368 6.59 17.60 15.22
C GLU A 368 5.13 17.52 14.70
N ALA A 369 4.92 17.03 13.47
CA ALA A 369 3.59 16.93 12.85
C ALA A 369 2.68 15.89 13.52
N ILE A 370 3.24 14.94 14.28
CA ILE A 370 2.51 13.85 14.93
C ILE A 370 3.14 13.48 16.27
N THR A 371 2.31 13.11 17.24
CA THR A 371 2.79 12.54 18.51
C THR A 371 2.80 11.01 18.45
N ALA A 372 3.62 10.38 19.31
CA ALA A 372 3.68 8.92 19.38
C ALA A 372 2.31 8.29 19.71
N GLY A 373 1.57 8.90 20.64
CA GLY A 373 0.25 8.40 21.04
C GLY A 373 -0.81 8.52 19.93
N GLU A 374 -0.77 9.59 19.13
CA GLU A 374 -1.67 9.74 18.00
C GLU A 374 -1.32 8.79 16.85
N ALA A 375 -0.02 8.65 16.53
CA ALA A 375 0.43 7.69 15.51
C ALA A 375 0.05 6.25 15.90
N GLN A 376 0.25 5.88 17.18
CA GLN A 376 -0.15 4.59 17.71
C GLN A 376 -1.67 4.38 17.60
N ARG A 377 -2.49 5.37 17.99
CA ARG A 377 -3.95 5.31 17.92
C ARG A 377 -4.43 5.12 16.47
N ALA A 378 -3.90 5.90 15.52
CA ALA A 378 -4.25 5.79 14.10
C ALA A 378 -3.88 4.43 13.52
N PHE A 379 -2.70 3.91 13.87
CA PHE A 379 -2.24 2.60 13.44
C PHE A 379 -3.10 1.49 14.05
N ALA A 380 -3.34 1.52 15.35
CA ALA A 380 -4.14 0.51 16.06
C ALA A 380 -5.56 0.46 15.50
N THR A 381 -6.26 1.60 15.42
CA THR A 381 -7.65 1.64 14.93
C THR A 381 -7.78 1.17 13.49
N SER A 382 -6.80 1.49 12.62
CA SER A 382 -6.81 1.03 11.23
C SER A 382 -6.73 -0.50 11.14
N LEU A 383 -5.84 -1.12 11.91
CA LEU A 383 -5.72 -2.58 11.93
C LEU A 383 -6.93 -3.24 12.61
N GLU A 384 -7.32 -2.75 13.79
CA GLU A 384 -8.42 -3.31 14.59
C GLU A 384 -9.74 -3.25 13.83
N TYR A 385 -10.04 -2.11 13.19
CA TYR A 385 -11.26 -1.96 12.43
C TYR A 385 -11.33 -2.94 11.25
N PHE A 386 -10.34 -2.93 10.37
CA PHE A 386 -10.42 -3.76 9.17
C PHE A 386 -10.23 -5.26 9.47
N ILE A 387 -9.25 -5.62 10.29
CA ILE A 387 -8.98 -7.04 10.62
C ILE A 387 -10.10 -7.61 11.48
N GLY A 388 -10.61 -6.84 12.45
CA GLY A 388 -11.77 -7.24 13.26
C GLY A 388 -13.04 -7.51 12.44
N HIS A 389 -13.17 -6.89 11.26
CA HIS A 389 -14.27 -7.13 10.31
C HIS A 389 -13.91 -8.13 9.20
N GLY A 390 -12.86 -8.94 9.36
CA GLY A 390 -12.56 -10.06 8.47
C GLY A 390 -11.64 -9.73 7.29
N ALA A 391 -10.90 -8.62 7.37
CA ALA A 391 -9.97 -8.21 6.29
C ALA A 391 -8.76 -9.13 6.09
N MET A 392 -8.62 -10.18 6.86
CA MET A 392 -7.59 -11.23 6.70
C MET A 392 -8.28 -12.56 6.43
N GLN A 393 -7.97 -13.19 5.30
CA GLN A 393 -8.51 -14.50 4.91
C GLN A 393 -7.42 -15.33 4.22
N HIS A 394 -7.44 -16.63 4.47
CA HIS A 394 -6.47 -17.57 3.90
C HIS A 394 -4.99 -17.20 4.14
N GLY A 395 -4.72 -16.56 5.27
CA GLY A 395 -3.35 -16.13 5.61
C GLY A 395 -2.88 -14.84 4.96
N ALA A 396 -3.76 -14.10 4.26
CA ALA A 396 -3.43 -12.88 3.53
C ALA A 396 -4.49 -11.78 3.78
N PRO A 397 -4.15 -10.49 3.58
CA PRO A 397 -5.14 -9.44 3.48
C PRO A 397 -6.06 -9.69 2.28
N THR A 398 -7.37 -9.48 2.44
CA THR A 398 -8.35 -9.64 1.37
C THR A 398 -8.18 -8.61 0.24
N GLN A 399 -8.68 -8.95 -0.95
CA GLN A 399 -8.56 -8.12 -2.15
C GLN A 399 -9.61 -6.97 -2.22
N GLY A 400 -10.38 -6.73 -1.16
CA GLY A 400 -11.32 -5.62 -1.01
C GLY A 400 -11.09 -4.84 0.27
N LEU A 401 -12.13 -4.35 0.93
CA LEU A 401 -12.06 -3.68 2.23
C LEU A 401 -12.14 -4.68 3.39
N PHE A 402 -13.10 -5.59 3.39
CA PHE A 402 -13.30 -6.62 4.41
C PHE A 402 -13.19 -8.03 3.84
N ASP A 403 -13.63 -8.21 2.60
CA ASP A 403 -13.57 -9.44 1.83
C ASP A 403 -13.07 -9.15 0.40
N ASP A 404 -13.08 -10.15 -0.47
CA ASP A 404 -12.73 -9.97 -1.88
C ASP A 404 -13.87 -9.28 -2.64
N ASP A 405 -13.68 -8.03 -3.03
CA ASP A 405 -14.68 -7.25 -3.76
C ASP A 405 -14.19 -6.84 -5.16
N THR A 406 -14.76 -7.44 -6.19
CA THR A 406 -14.41 -7.17 -7.60
C THR A 406 -14.70 -5.75 -8.06
N ARG A 407 -15.50 -4.99 -7.31
CA ARG A 407 -15.75 -3.57 -7.59
C ARG A 407 -14.58 -2.69 -7.20
N LEU A 408 -13.75 -3.13 -6.24
CA LEU A 408 -12.66 -2.38 -5.63
C LEU A 408 -11.27 -2.92 -5.98
N VAL A 409 -11.19 -4.07 -6.66
CA VAL A 409 -9.93 -4.73 -7.03
C VAL A 409 -9.52 -4.38 -8.44
N ASP A 410 -8.38 -3.75 -8.59
CA ASP A 410 -7.80 -3.45 -9.90
C ASP A 410 -7.32 -4.71 -10.64
N ASN A 411 -7.31 -4.68 -11.98
CA ASN A 411 -6.92 -5.82 -12.79
C ASN A 411 -5.46 -6.26 -12.61
N TYR A 412 -4.59 -5.35 -12.18
CA TYR A 412 -3.19 -5.69 -11.88
C TYR A 412 -3.01 -6.40 -10.54
N SER A 413 -4.04 -6.40 -9.67
CA SER A 413 -3.95 -7.01 -8.34
C SER A 413 -4.26 -8.50 -8.40
N GLY A 414 -3.27 -9.32 -8.04
CA GLY A 414 -3.38 -10.76 -7.83
C GLY A 414 -3.72 -11.12 -6.38
N PRO A 415 -3.77 -12.42 -6.05
CA PRO A 415 -4.16 -12.91 -4.73
C PRO A 415 -3.29 -12.36 -3.59
N ALA A 416 -2.01 -12.17 -3.85
CA ALA A 416 -1.03 -11.72 -2.88
C ALA A 416 -0.68 -10.23 -3.00
N SER A 417 -1.23 -9.53 -3.99
CA SER A 417 -0.99 -8.08 -4.16
C SER A 417 -1.35 -7.31 -2.90
N SER A 418 -2.38 -7.75 -2.18
CA SER A 418 -2.88 -7.16 -0.93
C SER A 418 -1.87 -7.16 0.22
N PHE A 419 -0.77 -7.91 0.15
CA PHE A 419 0.31 -7.85 1.17
C PHE A 419 0.99 -6.49 1.30
N TRP A 420 0.89 -5.61 0.31
CA TRP A 420 1.27 -4.20 0.52
C TRP A 420 0.47 -3.52 1.62
N SER A 421 -0.66 -4.07 2.02
CA SER A 421 -1.37 -3.68 3.25
C SER A 421 -0.49 -3.76 4.51
N LEU A 422 0.51 -4.63 4.53
CA LEU A 422 1.39 -4.80 5.68
C LEU A 422 2.53 -3.76 5.75
N ARG A 423 2.59 -2.80 4.83
CA ARG A 423 3.64 -1.77 4.82
C ARG A 423 3.68 -0.94 6.09
N ALA A 424 2.53 -0.64 6.71
CA ALA A 424 2.52 0.01 8.03
C ALA A 424 3.08 -0.91 9.14
N LEU A 425 2.75 -2.21 9.09
CA LEU A 425 3.33 -3.20 10.01
C LEU A 425 4.84 -3.31 9.81
N ASN A 426 5.34 -3.32 8.58
CA ASN A 426 6.78 -3.38 8.28
C ASN A 426 7.54 -2.21 8.92
N ILE A 427 6.99 -0.99 8.79
CA ILE A 427 7.56 0.20 9.45
C ILE A 427 7.50 0.07 10.97
N ALA A 428 6.35 -0.33 11.52
CA ALA A 428 6.17 -0.49 12.97
C ALA A 428 7.11 -1.55 13.56
N LEU A 429 7.32 -2.67 12.87
CA LEU A 429 8.29 -3.69 13.27
C LEU A 429 9.73 -3.14 13.22
N PHE A 430 10.08 -2.38 12.19
CA PHE A 430 11.43 -1.86 11.99
C PHE A 430 11.81 -0.77 13.00
N CYS A 431 10.91 0.17 13.28
CA CYS A 431 11.25 1.35 14.08
C CYS A 431 10.42 1.53 15.34
N GLY A 432 9.42 0.69 15.61
CA GLY A 432 8.44 0.93 16.67
C GLY A 432 9.02 1.03 18.10
N ASP A 433 10.12 0.31 18.39
CA ASP A 433 10.79 0.44 19.70
C ASP A 433 11.57 1.75 19.79
N ARG A 434 12.38 2.11 18.77
CA ARG A 434 13.22 3.33 18.81
C ARG A 434 12.41 4.61 18.64
N SER A 435 11.28 4.57 17.94
CA SER A 435 10.38 5.71 17.77
C SER A 435 9.44 5.94 18.96
N GLY A 436 9.40 5.00 19.91
CA GLY A 436 8.47 5.03 21.05
C GLY A 436 7.02 4.65 20.71
N LEU A 437 6.76 4.14 19.51
CA LEU A 437 5.41 3.76 19.06
C LEU A 437 4.77 2.72 20.01
N TRP A 438 5.54 1.68 20.39
CA TRP A 438 5.03 0.59 21.22
C TRP A 438 4.81 0.96 22.69
N GLN A 439 5.53 1.97 23.18
CA GLN A 439 5.49 2.42 24.57
C GLN A 439 4.51 3.57 24.80
N ALA A 440 4.02 4.19 23.72
CA ALA A 440 3.13 5.33 23.81
C ALA A 440 1.74 4.93 24.32
N ASP A 441 1.18 5.74 25.19
CA ASP A 441 -0.25 5.69 25.50
C ASP A 441 -1.06 6.27 24.33
N PRO A 442 -2.15 5.63 23.91
CA PRO A 442 -2.98 6.12 22.82
C PRO A 442 -3.50 7.53 23.10
N GLN A 443 -3.32 8.44 22.14
CA GLN A 443 -3.89 9.79 22.20
C GLN A 443 -5.04 9.92 21.20
N PRO A 444 -6.07 10.73 21.53
CA PRO A 444 -7.23 10.89 20.68
C PRO A 444 -6.87 11.41 19.29
N LEU A 445 -7.44 10.80 18.24
CA LEU A 445 -7.40 11.31 16.87
C LEU A 445 -8.07 12.70 16.76
N PRO A 446 -7.78 13.53 15.75
CA PRO A 446 -8.42 14.81 15.57
C PRO A 446 -9.96 14.74 15.62
N ILE A 447 -10.56 13.71 15.01
CA ILE A 447 -12.01 13.50 15.02
C ILE A 447 -12.57 13.09 16.40
N GLU A 448 -11.73 12.58 17.27
CA GLU A 448 -12.10 12.20 18.63
C GLU A 448 -12.05 13.39 19.60
N GLN A 449 -11.52 14.54 19.15
CA GLN A 449 -11.36 15.74 19.98
C GLN A 449 -12.42 16.80 19.67
N SER A 450 -12.66 17.11 18.39
CA SER A 450 -13.58 18.16 17.98
C SER A 450 -14.02 18.05 16.52
N ASN A 451 -15.02 18.85 16.14
CA ASN A 451 -15.32 19.12 14.74
C ASN A 451 -14.14 19.85 14.10
N PHE A 452 -13.88 19.56 12.82
CA PHE A 452 -12.88 20.30 12.06
C PHE A 452 -13.29 20.46 10.59
N ASN A 453 -12.67 21.47 9.97
CA ASN A 453 -12.79 21.73 8.54
C ASN A 453 -11.42 22.19 8.03
N VAL A 454 -10.71 21.30 7.36
CA VAL A 454 -9.32 21.49 6.92
C VAL A 454 -9.27 21.48 5.40
N GLU A 455 -8.56 22.43 4.82
CA GLU A 455 -8.33 22.48 3.37
C GLU A 455 -7.00 21.84 3.03
N PHE A 456 -7.01 20.84 2.15
CA PHE A 456 -5.82 20.25 1.54
C PHE A 456 -5.55 20.99 0.21
N LYS A 457 -4.87 22.13 0.32
CA LYS A 457 -4.71 23.08 -0.80
C LYS A 457 -4.02 22.47 -2.01
N ALA A 458 -2.96 21.71 -1.79
CA ALA A 458 -2.17 21.11 -2.87
C ALA A 458 -2.98 20.18 -3.78
N ILE A 459 -4.05 19.58 -3.29
CA ILE A 459 -4.89 18.64 -4.03
C ILE A 459 -6.33 19.14 -4.20
N ASN A 460 -6.59 20.41 -3.82
CA ASN A 460 -7.91 21.05 -3.90
C ASN A 460 -9.03 20.21 -3.27
N ALA A 461 -8.77 19.67 -2.09
CA ALA A 461 -9.73 18.90 -1.33
C ALA A 461 -10.07 19.58 -0.01
N GLN A 462 -11.29 19.36 0.49
CA GLN A 462 -11.75 19.76 1.78
C GLN A 462 -12.01 18.53 2.65
N VAL A 463 -11.55 18.55 3.88
CA VAL A 463 -11.71 17.47 4.84
C VAL A 463 -12.53 17.99 6.02
N ILE A 464 -13.69 17.40 6.24
CA ILE A 464 -14.64 17.78 7.26
C ILE A 464 -14.79 16.64 8.26
N GLY A 465 -14.56 16.92 9.52
CA GLY A 465 -14.78 15.98 10.62
C GLY A 465 -15.99 16.37 11.45
N VAL A 466 -16.88 15.41 11.70
CA VAL A 466 -18.05 15.55 12.56
C VAL A 466 -17.85 14.74 13.84
N PHE A 467 -17.54 15.43 14.93
CA PHE A 467 -17.20 14.81 16.22
C PHE A 467 -18.30 13.88 16.76
N GLU A 468 -19.56 14.28 16.68
CA GLU A 468 -20.69 13.50 17.21
C GLU A 468 -20.82 12.14 16.55
N THR A 469 -20.60 12.07 15.23
CA THR A 469 -20.71 10.83 14.45
C THR A 469 -19.37 10.12 14.27
N LYS A 470 -18.27 10.74 14.68
CA LYS A 470 -16.89 10.29 14.42
C LYS A 470 -16.62 10.05 12.92
N GLU A 471 -17.31 10.81 12.06
CA GLU A 471 -17.25 10.69 10.61
C GLU A 471 -16.30 11.74 10.03
N VAL A 472 -15.46 11.32 9.11
CA VAL A 472 -14.61 12.20 8.30
C VAL A 472 -15.06 12.11 6.84
N VAL A 473 -15.28 13.27 6.23
CA VAL A 473 -15.69 13.40 4.82
C VAL A 473 -14.62 14.16 4.05
N VAL A 474 -14.20 13.63 2.92
CA VAL A 474 -13.30 14.31 1.98
C VAL A 474 -14.08 14.72 0.74
N ILE A 475 -13.96 15.99 0.36
CA ILE A 475 -14.60 16.57 -0.82
C ILE A 475 -13.51 17.11 -1.74
N PHE A 476 -13.34 16.50 -2.91
CA PHE A 476 -12.50 17.06 -3.96
C PHE A 476 -13.28 18.14 -4.72
N LYS A 477 -12.77 19.37 -4.72
CA LYS A 477 -13.44 20.52 -5.34
C LYS A 477 -13.34 20.53 -6.86
N ASN A 478 -12.38 19.80 -7.44
CA ASN A 478 -12.21 19.64 -8.86
C ASN A 478 -12.58 18.24 -9.30
N ASP A 479 -13.24 18.15 -10.44
CA ASP A 479 -13.32 16.93 -11.21
C ASP A 479 -11.99 16.73 -11.96
N TYR A 480 -11.12 15.87 -11.43
CA TYR A 480 -9.83 15.52 -12.07
C TYR A 480 -9.98 14.81 -13.41
N ILE A 481 -11.20 14.59 -13.85
CA ILE A 481 -11.58 13.85 -15.05
C ILE A 481 -11.93 14.77 -16.21
N THR A 482 -11.66 16.06 -16.10
CA THR A 482 -12.04 17.06 -17.10
C THR A 482 -11.55 16.76 -18.53
N GLU A 483 -10.57 15.86 -18.71
CA GLU A 483 -10.15 15.40 -20.05
C GLU A 483 -10.97 14.19 -20.59
N GLN A 484 -11.75 13.53 -19.75
CA GLN A 484 -12.57 12.38 -20.14
C GLN A 484 -13.90 12.46 -19.40
N ASN A 485 -14.97 12.79 -20.09
CA ASN A 485 -16.31 12.73 -19.51
C ASN A 485 -16.53 11.37 -18.87
N PRO A 486 -16.76 11.28 -17.55
CA PRO A 486 -17.01 9.99 -16.93
C PRO A 486 -18.30 9.42 -17.51
N LEU A 487 -18.18 8.33 -18.23
CA LEU A 487 -19.32 7.62 -18.81
C LEU A 487 -20.29 7.14 -17.74
N SER A 488 -19.82 6.98 -16.51
CA SER A 488 -20.64 6.55 -15.38
C SER A 488 -19.98 6.92 -14.07
N ARG A 489 -20.75 7.53 -13.15
CA ARG A 489 -20.39 7.74 -11.74
C ARG A 489 -20.79 6.53 -10.88
N ARG A 490 -20.97 5.37 -11.47
CA ARG A 490 -21.30 4.13 -10.79
C ARG A 490 -20.10 3.20 -10.78
N LEU A 491 -19.96 2.47 -9.68
CA LEU A 491 -19.12 1.29 -9.68
C LEU A 491 -19.79 0.22 -10.56
N GLU A 492 -19.03 -0.27 -11.51
CA GLU A 492 -19.46 -1.36 -12.37
C GLU A 492 -19.24 -2.68 -11.65
N THR A 493 -20.16 -3.61 -11.82
CA THR A 493 -20.03 -4.98 -11.32
C THR A 493 -19.50 -5.88 -12.43
N GLN A 494 -18.71 -6.87 -12.06
CA GLN A 494 -18.22 -7.89 -12.98
C GLN A 494 -19.40 -8.72 -13.52
N SER A 495 -19.49 -8.86 -14.86
CA SER A 495 -20.52 -9.71 -15.46
C SER A 495 -20.21 -11.20 -15.23
N ALA A 496 -21.26 -12.04 -15.23
CA ALA A 496 -21.09 -13.49 -15.10
C ALA A 496 -20.18 -14.08 -16.18
N ARG A 497 -20.24 -13.54 -17.42
CA ARG A 497 -19.36 -13.95 -18.51
C ARG A 497 -17.91 -13.60 -18.24
N SER A 498 -17.64 -12.38 -17.79
CA SER A 498 -16.31 -11.91 -17.44
C SER A 498 -15.75 -12.72 -16.27
N TYR A 499 -16.55 -12.96 -15.24
CA TYR A 499 -16.18 -13.83 -14.12
C TYR A 499 -15.80 -15.25 -14.57
N TRP A 500 -16.59 -15.84 -15.46
CA TRP A 500 -16.32 -17.17 -16.00
C TRP A 500 -15.02 -17.21 -16.82
N LEU A 501 -14.78 -16.18 -17.66
CA LEU A 501 -13.52 -16.04 -18.42
C LEU A 501 -12.33 -15.89 -17.50
N GLU A 502 -12.40 -15.00 -16.49
CA GLU A 502 -11.37 -14.84 -15.47
C GLU A 502 -11.07 -16.17 -14.78
N THR A 503 -12.13 -16.92 -14.44
CA THR A 503 -12.02 -18.21 -13.79
C THR A 503 -11.32 -19.25 -14.67
N ILE A 504 -11.62 -19.35 -15.95
CA ILE A 504 -11.00 -20.31 -16.87
C ILE A 504 -9.57 -19.90 -17.26
N LEU A 505 -9.40 -18.65 -17.67
CA LEU A 505 -8.13 -18.17 -18.19
C LEU A 505 -7.08 -17.92 -17.07
N GLY A 506 -7.52 -17.74 -15.83
CA GLY A 506 -6.65 -17.36 -14.73
C GLY A 506 -6.03 -15.97 -14.91
N ARG A 507 -6.77 -15.05 -15.55
CA ARG A 507 -6.38 -13.68 -15.82
C ARG A 507 -7.52 -12.74 -15.52
N ALA A 508 -7.23 -11.62 -14.85
CA ALA A 508 -8.25 -10.65 -14.47
C ALA A 508 -9.03 -10.08 -15.65
N GLU A 509 -10.34 -10.10 -15.52
CA GLU A 509 -11.32 -9.55 -16.45
C GLU A 509 -12.38 -8.77 -15.65
N ARG A 510 -11.93 -7.72 -14.95
CA ARG A 510 -12.73 -6.92 -14.02
C ARG A 510 -12.97 -5.52 -14.53
N PRO A 511 -14.06 -4.84 -14.12
CA PRO A 511 -14.28 -3.43 -14.41
C PRO A 511 -13.19 -2.56 -13.79
N LYS A 512 -12.81 -1.47 -14.45
CA LYS A 512 -11.86 -0.48 -13.93
C LYS A 512 -12.62 0.56 -13.10
N ASN A 513 -12.67 0.36 -11.80
CA ASN A 513 -13.43 1.19 -10.85
C ASN A 513 -12.54 2.11 -9.99
N ASN A 514 -11.50 2.73 -10.55
CA ASN A 514 -10.81 3.77 -9.82
C ASN A 514 -11.79 4.90 -9.46
N LEU A 515 -12.06 5.10 -8.17
CA LEU A 515 -13.13 5.96 -7.67
C LEU A 515 -12.98 7.41 -8.15
N LEU A 516 -11.79 7.97 -8.06
CA LEU A 516 -11.51 9.33 -8.52
C LEU A 516 -11.71 9.47 -10.04
N ARG A 517 -11.34 8.45 -10.82
CA ARG A 517 -11.55 8.44 -12.27
C ARG A 517 -13.01 8.22 -12.68
N LYS A 518 -13.87 7.79 -11.78
CA LYS A 518 -15.32 7.73 -11.99
C LYS A 518 -16.02 9.05 -11.69
N GLY A 519 -15.29 10.12 -11.36
CA GLY A 519 -15.85 11.43 -11.05
C GLY A 519 -16.62 11.45 -9.72
N ILE A 520 -16.30 10.55 -8.80
CA ILE A 520 -16.77 10.60 -7.44
C ILE A 520 -15.90 11.62 -6.71
N THR A 521 -16.52 12.64 -6.14
CA THR A 521 -15.80 13.76 -5.51
C THR A 521 -15.98 13.82 -4.00
N CYS A 522 -16.88 13.01 -3.42
CA CYS A 522 -17.18 13.00 -2.00
C CYS A 522 -17.01 11.58 -1.43
N TYR A 523 -16.24 11.49 -0.35
CA TYR A 523 -15.88 10.21 0.29
C TYR A 523 -16.05 10.33 1.80
N SER A 524 -16.75 9.39 2.41
CA SER A 524 -16.93 9.30 3.85
C SER A 524 -16.13 8.14 4.44
N SER A 525 -15.61 8.30 5.66
CA SER A 525 -15.02 7.20 6.43
C SER A 525 -16.00 6.04 6.66
N LYS A 526 -17.31 6.34 6.63
CA LYS A 526 -18.38 5.34 6.76
C LYS A 526 -18.78 4.66 5.45
N MET A 527 -18.13 5.03 4.31
CA MET A 527 -18.38 4.36 3.02
C MET A 527 -18.04 2.89 3.03
N SER A 528 -17.06 2.46 3.83
CA SER A 528 -16.70 1.06 3.99
C SER A 528 -17.88 0.17 4.39
N HIS A 529 -18.91 0.71 5.02
CA HIS A 529 -20.14 -0.02 5.36
C HIS A 529 -21.04 -0.33 4.14
N PHE A 530 -20.74 0.24 2.96
CA PHE A 530 -21.51 0.02 1.73
C PHE A 530 -20.81 -0.92 0.75
N PHE A 531 -19.61 -1.35 1.07
CA PHE A 531 -18.82 -2.33 0.32
C PHE A 531 -18.67 -3.64 1.10
#